data_eb335e826a8b44ba234cac41166ce7f4
#
_entry.id   eb335e826a8b44ba234cac41166ce7f4
#
_cell.length_a   1.000
_cell.length_b   1.000
_cell.length_c   1.000
_cell.angle_alpha   90.00
_cell.angle_beta   90.00
_cell.angle_gamma   90.00
#
_symmetry.space_group_name_H-M   'P 1'
#
loop_
_entity.id
_entity.type
_entity.pdbx_description
1 polymer ?
#
loop_
_entity_poly.entity_id
_entity_poly.type
_entity_poly.pdbx_seq_one_letter_code
_entity_poly.pdbx_strand_id
1 'polypeptide(L)'
;MCDQLTQKDADEYARRAGITRRQFGHIAGIAGLAAMLPEVANAQAVTETDVEISTPDGNCDAYWVHPSSGQHPAVLVWPDILALRPAFRVMGKRLAESGYSVLTVNPFYRDARSPVVEEGASFADDETRAIVLPMAQNLNATTHFTDARAFVSFIDQQDET
;
A
#
# COMPACT_ATOMS: atom_id res chain seq x y z
N MET A 1 -14.71 -4.43 4.36
CA MET A 1 -16.03 -3.82 4.68
C MET A 1 -15.79 -2.87 5.82
N CYS A 2 -15.72 -1.55 5.56
CA CYS A 2 -15.65 -0.55 6.64
C CYS A 2 -17.05 -0.52 7.27
N ASP A 3 -17.14 -0.92 8.52
CA ASP A 3 -18.40 -0.92 9.23
C ASP A 3 -18.77 0.49 9.76
N GLN A 4 -19.98 0.62 10.26
CA GLN A 4 -20.48 1.90 10.80
C GLN A 4 -19.70 2.35 12.06
N LEU A 5 -18.97 1.47 12.73
CA LEU A 5 -18.13 1.76 13.88
C LEU A 5 -16.88 2.49 13.45
N THR A 6 -16.21 2.02 12.40
CA THR A 6 -15.02 2.67 11.80
C THR A 6 -15.32 4.11 11.37
N GLN A 7 -16.52 4.35 10.82
CA GLN A 7 -16.92 5.69 10.38
C GLN A 7 -17.20 6.61 11.58
N LYS A 8 -17.79 6.07 12.65
CA LYS A 8 -18.01 6.79 13.92
C LYS A 8 -16.69 7.18 14.59
N ASP A 9 -15.75 6.27 14.63
CA ASP A 9 -14.43 6.49 15.23
C ASP A 9 -13.64 7.54 14.45
N ALA A 10 -13.72 7.52 13.11
CA ALA A 10 -13.13 8.54 12.25
C ALA A 10 -13.76 9.93 12.45
N ASP A 11 -15.10 9.99 12.56
CA ASP A 11 -15.84 11.24 12.85
C ASP A 11 -15.50 11.79 14.25
N GLU A 12 -15.30 10.91 15.22
CA GLU A 12 -14.94 11.31 16.58
C GLU A 12 -13.49 11.80 16.66
N TYR A 13 -12.57 11.14 15.97
CA TYR A 13 -11.19 11.58 15.84
C TYR A 13 -11.08 12.95 15.16
N ALA A 14 -11.77 13.14 14.03
CA ALA A 14 -11.81 14.42 13.32
C ALA A 14 -12.34 15.57 14.20
N ARG A 15 -13.37 15.30 15.02
CA ARG A 15 -13.89 16.29 15.99
C ARG A 15 -12.89 16.64 17.08
N ARG A 16 -12.19 15.64 17.64
CA ARG A 16 -11.16 15.87 18.69
C ARG A 16 -9.96 16.62 18.15
N ALA A 17 -9.58 16.36 16.90
CA ALA A 17 -8.47 17.02 16.23
C ALA A 17 -8.84 18.42 15.66
N GLY A 18 -10.10 18.86 15.79
CA GLY A 18 -10.58 20.14 15.24
C GLY A 18 -10.61 20.18 13.71
N ILE A 19 -10.61 19.02 13.05
CA ILE A 19 -10.59 18.88 11.59
C ILE A 19 -12.02 18.86 11.08
N THR A 20 -12.36 19.77 10.15
CA THR A 20 -13.67 19.76 9.49
C THR A 20 -13.77 18.61 8.48
N ARG A 21 -15.00 18.11 8.22
CA ARG A 21 -15.24 17.06 7.20
C ARG A 21 -14.68 17.42 5.83
N ARG A 22 -14.67 18.70 5.47
CA ARG A 22 -14.12 19.20 4.20
C ARG A 22 -12.57 19.10 4.20
N GLN A 23 -11.94 19.47 5.30
CA GLN A 23 -10.48 19.31 5.47
C GLN A 23 -10.08 17.85 5.52
N PHE A 24 -10.88 17.00 6.18
CA PHE A 24 -10.66 15.55 6.20
C PHE A 24 -10.77 14.94 4.80
N GLY A 25 -11.73 15.35 3.98
CA GLY A 25 -11.85 14.89 2.59
C GLY A 25 -10.65 15.30 1.72
N HIS A 26 -10.11 16.49 1.91
CA HIS A 26 -8.88 16.94 1.24
C HIS A 26 -7.61 16.24 1.76
N ILE A 27 -7.56 15.90 3.03
CA ILE A 27 -6.43 15.23 3.68
C ILE A 27 -6.44 13.72 3.38
N ALA A 28 -7.61 13.09 3.30
CA ALA A 28 -7.77 11.66 3.06
C ALA A 28 -7.43 11.23 1.62
N GLY A 29 -7.43 12.16 0.69
CA GLY A 29 -7.09 11.88 -0.73
C GLY A 29 -5.59 11.76 -1.01
N ILE A 30 -4.73 12.22 -0.12
CA ILE A 30 -3.29 12.30 -0.36
C ILE A 30 -2.56 11.82 0.91
N ALA A 31 -1.32 11.47 0.85
CA ALA A 31 -0.40 11.11 1.95
C ALA A 31 -0.66 11.76 3.35
N GLY A 32 -1.68 12.60 3.46
CA GLY A 32 -2.04 13.39 4.63
C GLY A 32 -2.44 12.59 5.87
N LEU A 33 -3.12 11.45 5.71
CA LEU A 33 -3.46 10.61 6.87
C LEU A 33 -2.21 10.00 7.50
N ALA A 34 -1.26 9.59 6.68
CA ALA A 34 0.00 9.03 7.17
C ALA A 34 0.88 10.11 7.84
N ALA A 35 0.84 11.36 7.35
CA ALA A 35 1.54 12.48 7.97
C ALA A 35 0.90 12.93 9.31
N MET A 36 -0.35 12.57 9.56
CA MET A 36 -1.05 12.86 10.83
C MET A 36 -0.88 11.76 11.89
N LEU A 37 -0.37 10.60 11.51
CA LEU A 37 -0.07 9.56 12.48
C LEU A 37 1.16 9.97 13.30
N PRO A 38 1.18 9.67 14.61
CA PRO A 38 2.38 9.92 15.42
C PRO A 38 3.57 9.17 14.82
N GLU A 39 4.76 9.73 14.99
CA GLU A 39 5.99 9.04 14.60
C GLU A 39 6.08 7.66 15.24
N VAL A 40 6.73 6.74 14.55
CA VAL A 40 6.97 5.40 15.11
C VAL A 40 7.92 5.54 16.30
N ALA A 41 7.49 5.10 17.46
CA ALA A 41 8.33 5.14 18.65
C ALA A 41 9.57 4.23 18.43
N ASN A 42 10.76 4.79 18.62
CA ASN A 42 12.03 4.11 18.33
C ASN A 42 12.19 3.69 16.86
N ALA A 43 11.76 4.55 15.94
CA ALA A 43 11.87 4.30 14.49
C ALA A 43 13.29 3.90 14.10
N GLN A 44 13.42 2.80 13.38
CA GLN A 44 14.68 2.34 12.82
C GLN A 44 14.96 3.09 11.51
N ALA A 45 16.23 3.27 11.18
CA ALA A 45 16.63 3.72 9.86
C ALA A 45 16.24 2.65 8.82
N VAL A 46 15.68 3.07 7.69
CA VAL A 46 15.19 2.16 6.65
C VAL A 46 15.85 2.43 5.31
N THR A 47 15.92 1.40 4.49
CA THR A 47 16.30 1.43 3.08
C THR A 47 15.07 1.22 2.22
N GLU A 48 14.86 2.06 1.22
CA GLU A 48 13.70 2.05 0.32
C GLU A 48 14.16 1.81 -1.11
N THR A 49 13.55 0.86 -1.82
CA THR A 49 13.91 0.51 -3.20
C THR A 49 12.68 0.17 -4.03
N ASP A 50 12.61 0.67 -5.25
CA ASP A 50 11.66 0.17 -6.25
C ASP A 50 12.24 -1.08 -6.91
N VAL A 51 11.46 -2.16 -6.95
CA VAL A 51 11.88 -3.46 -7.46
C VAL A 51 10.92 -3.96 -8.54
N GLU A 52 11.43 -4.81 -9.42
CA GLU A 52 10.62 -5.58 -10.37
C GLU A 52 10.73 -7.07 -10.04
N ILE A 53 9.58 -7.71 -9.91
CA ILE A 53 9.49 -9.13 -9.57
C ILE A 53 8.96 -9.89 -10.77
N SER A 54 9.76 -10.81 -11.30
CA SER A 54 9.31 -11.69 -12.38
C SER A 54 8.28 -12.68 -11.89
N THR A 55 7.15 -12.70 -12.55
CA THR A 55 6.05 -13.66 -12.35
C THR A 55 5.79 -14.44 -13.64
N PRO A 56 5.06 -15.55 -13.60
CA PRO A 56 4.64 -16.24 -14.82
C PRO A 56 3.84 -15.38 -15.80
N ASP A 57 3.20 -14.32 -15.31
CA ASP A 57 2.29 -13.47 -16.10
C ASP A 57 2.90 -12.10 -16.46
N GLY A 58 4.18 -11.87 -16.13
CA GLY A 58 4.90 -10.63 -16.43
C GLY A 58 5.76 -10.12 -15.28
N ASN A 59 6.20 -8.87 -15.38
CA ASN A 59 7.01 -8.24 -14.33
C ASN A 59 6.14 -7.32 -13.48
N CYS A 60 6.08 -7.62 -12.19
CA CYS A 60 5.37 -6.82 -11.20
C CYS A 60 6.29 -5.73 -10.65
N ASP A 61 5.92 -4.48 -10.81
CA ASP A 61 6.54 -3.36 -10.10
C ASP A 61 6.08 -3.36 -8.65
N ALA A 62 7.02 -3.19 -7.73
CA ALA A 62 6.78 -3.24 -6.30
C ALA A 62 7.71 -2.28 -5.54
N TYR A 63 7.33 -1.99 -4.31
CA TYR A 63 8.12 -1.20 -3.37
C TYR A 63 8.62 -2.10 -2.25
N TRP A 64 9.94 -2.19 -2.10
CA TRP A 64 10.65 -2.91 -1.06
C TRP A 64 11.23 -1.94 -0.05
N VAL A 65 10.92 -2.11 1.22
CA VAL A 65 11.43 -1.28 2.30
C VAL A 65 11.73 -2.14 3.52
N HIS A 66 12.90 -1.95 4.11
CA HIS A 66 13.37 -2.75 5.24
C HIS A 66 14.26 -1.92 6.17
N PRO A 67 14.46 -2.31 7.44
CA PRO A 67 15.47 -1.71 8.29
C PRO A 67 16.85 -1.80 7.65
N SER A 68 17.68 -0.76 7.82
CA SER A 68 18.98 -0.65 7.13
C SER A 68 20.03 -1.66 7.60
N SER A 69 19.71 -2.50 8.57
CA SER A 69 20.61 -3.56 9.07
C SER A 69 19.85 -4.67 9.78
N GLY A 70 20.37 -5.89 9.69
CA GLY A 70 19.80 -7.08 10.33
C GLY A 70 18.75 -7.80 9.50
N GLN A 71 18.30 -8.95 10.00
CA GLN A 71 17.21 -9.73 9.43
C GLN A 71 15.92 -9.44 10.21
N HIS A 72 14.82 -9.32 9.50
CA HIS A 72 13.54 -8.91 10.05
C HIS A 72 12.39 -9.76 9.51
N PRO A 73 11.33 -9.99 10.29
CA PRO A 73 10.13 -10.65 9.79
C PRO A 73 9.55 -9.92 8.57
N ALA A 74 9.22 -10.68 7.54
CA ALA A 74 8.69 -10.11 6.31
C ALA A 74 7.18 -9.84 6.39
N VAL A 75 6.74 -8.79 5.72
CA VAL A 75 5.33 -8.44 5.51
C VAL A 75 5.07 -8.21 4.03
N LEU A 76 4.15 -8.97 3.45
CA LEU A 76 3.62 -8.73 2.12
C LEU A 76 2.37 -7.86 2.23
N VAL A 77 2.42 -6.65 1.68
CA VAL A 77 1.30 -5.71 1.62
C VAL A 77 0.64 -5.78 0.25
N TRP A 78 -0.63 -6.13 0.24
CA TRP A 78 -1.48 -6.13 -0.94
C TRP A 78 -2.37 -4.88 -0.90
N PRO A 79 -2.13 -3.87 -1.77
CA PRO A 79 -2.89 -2.63 -1.79
C PRO A 79 -4.38 -2.81 -2.10
N ASP A 80 -5.14 -1.77 -1.82
CA ASP A 80 -6.56 -1.70 -2.19
C ASP A 80 -6.77 -1.50 -3.71
N ILE A 81 -8.03 -1.25 -4.09
CA ILE A 81 -8.47 -1.06 -5.48
C ILE A 81 -7.74 0.07 -6.23
N LEU A 82 -7.08 0.99 -5.56
CA LEU A 82 -6.31 2.07 -6.19
C LEU A 82 -4.81 1.71 -6.34
N ALA A 83 -4.44 0.48 -6.05
CA ALA A 83 -3.12 -0.13 -6.20
C ALA A 83 -1.97 0.57 -5.43
N LEU A 84 -0.74 0.28 -5.85
CA LEU A 84 0.47 0.83 -5.25
C LEU A 84 0.55 2.34 -5.51
N ARG A 85 0.48 3.13 -4.45
CA ARG A 85 0.50 4.60 -4.46
C ARG A 85 1.19 5.15 -3.21
N PRO A 86 1.46 6.47 -3.11
CA PRO A 86 2.18 7.06 -1.98
C PRO A 86 1.65 6.64 -0.59
N ALA A 87 0.34 6.50 -0.42
CA ALA A 87 -0.24 6.07 0.85
C ALA A 87 0.27 4.70 1.32
N PHE A 88 0.35 3.72 0.40
CA PHE A 88 0.87 2.38 0.72
C PHE A 88 2.39 2.36 0.92
N ARG A 89 3.13 3.21 0.21
CA ARG A 89 4.58 3.38 0.46
C ARG A 89 4.82 3.91 1.88
N VAL A 90 4.06 4.91 2.31
CA VAL A 90 4.15 5.43 3.69
C VAL A 90 3.75 4.36 4.71
N MET A 91 2.72 3.55 4.45
CA MET A 91 2.35 2.43 5.33
C MET A 91 3.46 1.39 5.42
N GLY A 92 4.04 0.98 4.28
CA GLY A 92 5.17 0.06 4.24
C GLY A 92 6.38 0.59 5.00
N LYS A 93 6.73 1.87 4.77
CA LYS A 93 7.82 2.53 5.49
C LYS A 93 7.62 2.52 7.00
N ARG A 94 6.43 2.84 7.50
CA ARG A 94 6.12 2.80 8.94
C ARG A 94 6.25 1.41 9.54
N LEU A 95 5.88 0.37 8.80
CA LEU A 95 6.10 -1.02 9.23
C LEU A 95 7.60 -1.32 9.27
N ALA A 96 8.37 -0.87 8.28
CA ALA A 96 9.81 -1.07 8.27
C ALA A 96 10.50 -0.31 9.42
N GLU A 97 10.12 0.93 9.68
CA GLU A 97 10.55 1.69 10.86
C GLU A 97 10.24 0.97 12.19
N SER A 98 9.21 0.12 12.19
CA SER A 98 8.82 -0.73 13.33
C SER A 98 9.54 -2.09 13.38
N GLY A 99 10.45 -2.37 12.43
CA GLY A 99 11.29 -3.57 12.44
C GLY A 99 10.78 -4.71 11.56
N TYR A 100 10.12 -4.42 10.46
CA TYR A 100 9.71 -5.42 9.46
C TYR A 100 10.38 -5.17 8.11
N SER A 101 10.64 -6.22 7.34
CA SER A 101 10.97 -6.12 5.92
C SER A 101 9.68 -6.18 5.11
N VAL A 102 9.38 -5.15 4.32
CA VAL A 102 8.03 -4.95 3.76
C VAL A 102 8.07 -4.89 2.24
N LEU A 103 7.33 -5.79 1.61
CA LEU A 103 7.08 -5.78 0.17
C LEU A 103 5.66 -5.27 -0.09
N THR A 104 5.53 -4.16 -0.80
CA THR A 104 4.23 -3.62 -1.25
C THR A 104 4.16 -3.73 -2.77
N VAL A 105 3.23 -4.53 -3.28
CA VAL A 105 3.16 -4.90 -4.69
C VAL A 105 2.16 -4.06 -5.48
N ASN A 106 2.31 -4.01 -6.80
CA ASN A 106 1.26 -3.53 -7.69
C ASN A 106 0.35 -4.72 -8.08
N PRO A 107 -0.89 -4.83 -7.58
CA PRO A 107 -1.77 -5.95 -7.92
C PRO A 107 -2.21 -5.95 -9.39
N PHE A 108 -2.10 -4.81 -10.07
CA PHE A 108 -2.55 -4.62 -11.46
C PHE A 108 -1.42 -4.60 -12.49
N TYR A 109 -0.25 -5.12 -12.14
CA TYR A 109 0.95 -5.10 -13.00
C TYR A 109 0.73 -5.74 -14.38
N ARG A 110 -0.27 -6.62 -14.52
CA ARG A 110 -0.64 -7.21 -15.81
C ARG A 110 -1.24 -6.21 -16.79
N ASP A 111 -1.90 -5.20 -16.25
CA ASP A 111 -2.65 -4.19 -17.01
C ASP A 111 -1.90 -2.86 -17.07
N ALA A 112 -1.29 -2.43 -15.95
CA ALA A 112 -0.59 -1.14 -15.86
C ALA A 112 0.48 -1.13 -14.78
N ARG A 113 1.52 -0.30 -14.98
CA ARG A 113 2.51 0.03 -13.94
C ARG A 113 1.94 1.05 -12.95
N SER A 114 2.46 1.02 -11.72
CA SER A 114 2.12 2.04 -10.72
C SER A 114 2.72 3.41 -11.07
N PRO A 115 2.02 4.51 -10.77
CA PRO A 115 0.66 4.57 -10.24
C PRO A 115 -0.38 4.28 -11.33
N VAL A 116 -1.42 3.48 -11.04
CA VAL A 116 -2.48 3.14 -12.02
C VAL A 116 -3.56 4.21 -12.13
N VAL A 117 -3.60 5.12 -11.19
CA VAL A 117 -4.48 6.30 -11.16
C VAL A 117 -3.69 7.53 -10.72
N GLU A 118 -4.15 8.71 -11.06
CA GLU A 118 -3.50 9.96 -10.69
C GLU A 118 -3.55 10.18 -9.16
N GLU A 119 -2.63 11.00 -8.67
CA GLU A 119 -2.60 11.37 -7.26
C GLU A 119 -3.87 12.16 -6.90
N GLY A 120 -4.51 11.76 -5.82
CA GLY A 120 -5.79 12.35 -5.38
C GLY A 120 -7.02 11.68 -5.96
N ALA A 121 -6.87 10.70 -6.87
CA ALA A 121 -8.00 9.94 -7.40
C ALA A 121 -8.77 9.24 -6.26
N SER A 122 -10.10 9.21 -6.41
CA SER A 122 -11.01 8.60 -5.45
C SER A 122 -11.85 7.51 -6.12
N PHE A 123 -12.06 6.39 -5.43
CA PHE A 123 -12.99 5.38 -5.91
C PHE A 123 -14.44 5.87 -6.01
N ALA A 124 -14.76 7.04 -5.42
CA ALA A 124 -16.06 7.69 -5.61
C ALA A 124 -16.24 8.29 -7.01
N ASP A 125 -15.15 8.57 -7.73
CA ASP A 125 -15.18 9.17 -9.04
C ASP A 125 -15.43 8.12 -10.14
N ASP A 126 -16.34 8.45 -11.08
CA ASP A 126 -16.70 7.54 -12.17
C ASP A 126 -15.50 7.22 -13.08
N GLU A 127 -14.66 8.21 -13.35
CA GLU A 127 -13.43 8.04 -14.16
C GLU A 127 -12.46 7.07 -13.50
N THR A 128 -12.23 7.21 -12.19
CA THR A 128 -11.37 6.30 -11.44
C THR A 128 -11.91 4.88 -11.48
N ARG A 129 -13.23 4.69 -11.27
CA ARG A 129 -13.85 3.37 -11.35
C ARG A 129 -13.74 2.75 -12.74
N ALA A 130 -13.88 3.55 -13.79
CA ALA A 130 -13.75 3.07 -15.18
C ALA A 130 -12.35 2.51 -15.48
N ILE A 131 -11.31 3.01 -14.81
CA ILE A 131 -9.93 2.53 -14.92
C ILE A 131 -9.73 1.25 -14.10
N VAL A 132 -10.06 1.28 -12.80
CA VAL A 132 -9.63 0.22 -11.87
C VAL A 132 -10.52 -1.01 -11.85
N LEU A 133 -11.82 -0.89 -12.16
CA LEU A 133 -12.74 -2.03 -12.12
C LEU A 133 -12.40 -3.11 -13.17
N PRO A 134 -12.07 -2.79 -14.44
CA PRO A 134 -11.61 -3.81 -15.39
C PRO A 134 -10.36 -4.55 -14.91
N MET A 135 -9.38 -3.85 -14.34
CA MET A 135 -8.16 -4.44 -13.78
C MET A 135 -8.50 -5.39 -12.60
N ALA A 136 -9.37 -4.95 -11.70
CA ALA A 136 -9.81 -5.75 -10.57
C ALA A 136 -10.57 -7.03 -10.99
N GLN A 137 -11.29 -7.02 -12.10
CA GLN A 137 -11.98 -8.20 -12.64
C GLN A 137 -11.00 -9.28 -13.14
N ASN A 138 -9.76 -8.90 -13.50
CA ASN A 138 -8.71 -9.85 -13.87
C ASN A 138 -8.10 -10.57 -12.66
N LEU A 139 -8.35 -10.07 -11.44
CA LEU A 139 -7.89 -10.71 -10.21
C LEU A 139 -8.85 -11.83 -9.80
N ASN A 140 -8.30 -13.02 -9.63
CA ASN A 140 -9.03 -14.21 -9.18
C ASN A 140 -8.12 -15.10 -8.34
N ALA A 141 -8.66 -16.18 -7.79
CA ALA A 141 -7.89 -17.07 -6.92
C ALA A 141 -6.62 -17.61 -7.59
N THR A 142 -6.68 -17.95 -8.88
CA THR A 142 -5.52 -18.49 -9.62
C THR A 142 -4.42 -17.42 -9.75
N THR A 143 -4.76 -16.21 -10.20
CA THR A 143 -3.79 -15.11 -10.36
C THR A 143 -3.19 -14.72 -9.02
N HIS A 144 -4.00 -14.64 -7.95
CA HIS A 144 -3.50 -14.33 -6.61
C HIS A 144 -2.52 -15.38 -6.08
N PHE A 145 -2.80 -16.67 -6.26
CA PHE A 145 -1.87 -17.72 -5.84
C PHE A 145 -0.59 -17.74 -6.67
N THR A 146 -0.68 -17.47 -7.97
CA THR A 146 0.48 -17.36 -8.85
C THR A 146 1.39 -16.21 -8.38
N ASP A 147 0.80 -15.05 -8.15
CA ASP A 147 1.50 -13.86 -7.67
C ASP A 147 2.10 -14.05 -6.29
N ALA A 148 1.30 -14.58 -5.34
CA ALA A 148 1.76 -14.82 -3.98
C ALA A 148 3.01 -15.70 -3.94
N ARG A 149 3.09 -16.75 -4.77
CA ARG A 149 4.28 -17.61 -4.86
C ARG A 149 5.51 -16.84 -5.35
N ALA A 150 5.35 -16.00 -6.36
CA ALA A 150 6.45 -15.19 -6.88
C ALA A 150 6.93 -14.16 -5.84
N PHE A 151 5.98 -13.50 -5.15
CA PHE A 151 6.29 -12.50 -4.14
C PHE A 151 6.95 -13.09 -2.89
N VAL A 152 6.44 -14.23 -2.40
CA VAL A 152 7.08 -14.95 -1.29
C VAL A 152 8.47 -15.43 -1.69
N SER A 153 8.63 -16.00 -2.89
CA SER A 153 9.94 -16.41 -3.38
C SER A 153 10.92 -15.23 -3.52
N PHE A 154 10.45 -14.05 -3.88
CA PHE A 154 11.28 -12.84 -3.89
C PHE A 154 11.72 -12.47 -2.47
N ILE A 155 10.79 -12.46 -1.51
CA ILE A 155 11.06 -12.15 -0.10
C ILE A 155 12.09 -13.14 0.48
N ASP A 156 11.91 -14.44 0.25
CA ASP A 156 12.78 -15.49 0.77
C ASP A 156 14.22 -15.45 0.22
N GLN A 157 14.46 -14.65 -0.82
CA GLN A 157 15.79 -14.46 -1.43
C GLN A 157 16.49 -13.19 -0.94
N GLN A 158 15.84 -12.38 -0.10
CA GLN A 158 16.44 -11.16 0.42
C GLN A 158 17.24 -11.45 1.69
N ASP A 159 18.41 -10.85 1.80
CA ASP A 159 19.29 -11.02 2.96
C ASP A 159 18.70 -10.37 4.25
N GLU A 160 17.71 -9.51 4.09
CA GLU A 160 17.04 -8.75 5.15
C GLU A 160 15.83 -9.47 5.75
N THR A 161 15.55 -10.71 5.36
CA THR A 161 14.44 -11.54 5.88
C THR A 161 14.89 -12.80 6.57
#